data_42e59cd75758dd6cd408e0925eabbe2f
#
_entry.id   42e59cd75758dd6cd408e0925eabbe2f
#
_cell.length_a   1.000
_cell.length_b   1.000
_cell.length_c   1.000
_cell.angle_alpha   90.00
_cell.angle_beta   90.00
_cell.angle_gamma   90.00
#
_symmetry.space_group_name_H-M   'P 1'
#
loop_
_entity.id
_entity.type
_entity.pdbx_description
1 polymer ?
#
loop_
_entity_poly.entity_id
_entity_poly.type
_entity_poly.pdbx_seq_one_letter_code
_entity_poly.pdbx_strand_id
1 'polypeptide(L)'
;MVNRDVRRLVLIVILVAVAVWGLTVQTYDINIFNFNFSRGDDDGPLGLTLGLDLQGGVQLIYEATEPGVTPSQMQGVQDKIERRTNAFGVTEPVIQLLGENRVLIQLPGVEDVEEAKRLIGSTGKLEFKERLCGGDPNCSEPSDIDLGLTGELLNRAYAGTHPTTGNPIVNLEFNAEGARLFAETTSRISGTNDRTAIFIDDELIVAPVARQAILGGSAFIEGPDFTFERVRTISIQLEEGRLDTPIEVVSEQNVDATLGEESLNRSLVAGIIGFGLVVLFMLLYIRPGSAAFAAI
;
A
#
# COMPACT_ATOMS: atom_id res chain seq x y z
N MET A 1 28.06 -31.51 44.56
CA MET A 1 26.73 -31.53 43.88
C MET A 1 26.20 -30.15 43.65
N VAL A 2 26.37 -29.17 44.54
CA VAL A 2 25.91 -27.76 44.40
C VAL A 2 26.40 -27.09 43.09
N ASN A 3 27.65 -27.36 42.62
CA ASN A 3 28.19 -26.72 41.44
C ASN A 3 27.50 -27.09 40.09
N ARG A 4 26.85 -28.24 40.01
CA ARG A 4 26.22 -28.70 38.75
C ARG A 4 24.85 -28.09 38.56
N ASP A 5 24.11 -27.90 39.62
CA ASP A 5 22.78 -27.28 39.59
C ASP A 5 22.87 -25.76 39.47
N VAL A 6 23.87 -25.16 40.13
CA VAL A 6 24.18 -23.71 39.91
C VAL A 6 24.60 -23.43 38.49
N ARG A 7 25.43 -24.29 37.86
CA ARG A 7 25.81 -24.12 36.45
C ARG A 7 24.61 -24.23 35.49
N ARG A 8 23.68 -25.15 35.76
CA ARG A 8 22.44 -25.29 34.99
C ARG A 8 21.55 -24.06 35.16
N LEU A 9 21.40 -23.55 36.38
CA LEU A 9 20.62 -22.35 36.64
C LEU A 9 21.21 -21.12 35.94
N VAL A 10 22.53 -20.93 36.01
CA VAL A 10 23.24 -19.85 35.29
C VAL A 10 23.04 -19.97 33.79
N LEU A 11 23.09 -21.18 33.23
CA LEU A 11 22.91 -21.43 31.80
C LEU A 11 21.46 -21.08 31.39
N ILE A 12 20.44 -21.43 32.17
CA ILE A 12 19.04 -21.07 31.91
C ILE A 12 18.87 -19.55 31.97
N VAL A 13 19.43 -18.87 32.96
CA VAL A 13 19.34 -17.41 33.11
C VAL A 13 19.99 -16.71 31.91
N ILE A 14 21.17 -17.19 31.44
CA ILE A 14 21.84 -16.66 30.25
C ILE A 14 20.97 -16.88 29.03
N LEU A 15 20.38 -18.07 28.85
CA LEU A 15 19.55 -18.40 27.70
C LEU A 15 18.29 -17.54 27.66
N VAL A 16 17.65 -17.31 28.80
CA VAL A 16 16.51 -16.39 28.93
C VAL A 16 16.91 -14.95 28.65
N ALA A 17 18.06 -14.51 29.17
CA ALA A 17 18.56 -13.16 28.91
C ALA A 17 18.87 -12.93 27.41
N VAL A 18 19.45 -13.93 26.74
CA VAL A 18 19.70 -13.87 25.27
C VAL A 18 18.38 -13.87 24.49
N ALA A 19 17.40 -14.68 24.90
CA ALA A 19 16.09 -14.69 24.29
C ALA A 19 15.34 -13.34 24.44
N VAL A 20 15.36 -12.77 25.64
CA VAL A 20 14.78 -11.43 25.91
C VAL A 20 15.51 -10.36 25.10
N TRP A 21 16.84 -10.42 25.07
CA TRP A 21 17.67 -9.50 24.29
C TRP A 21 17.32 -9.59 22.78
N GLY A 22 17.23 -10.80 22.23
CA GLY A 22 16.85 -11.00 20.84
C GLY A 22 15.43 -10.51 20.49
N LEU A 23 14.52 -10.55 21.46
CA LEU A 23 13.15 -10.03 21.27
C LEU A 23 13.08 -8.49 21.39
N THR A 24 14.00 -7.86 22.14
CA THR A 24 13.99 -6.39 22.37
C THR A 24 14.80 -5.62 21.34
N VAL A 25 15.71 -6.26 20.61
CA VAL A 25 16.49 -5.61 19.55
C VAL A 25 15.61 -5.44 18.32
N GLN A 26 15.41 -4.19 17.88
CA GLN A 26 14.52 -3.86 16.77
C GLN A 26 15.09 -4.25 15.39
N THR A 27 16.39 -4.13 15.22
CA THR A 27 17.06 -4.48 13.96
C THR A 27 18.23 -5.40 14.19
N TYR A 28 18.29 -6.53 13.51
CA TYR A 28 19.48 -7.36 13.47
C TYR A 28 19.59 -8.12 12.13
N ASP A 29 20.82 -8.30 11.69
CA ASP A 29 21.18 -9.15 10.55
C ASP A 29 22.25 -10.13 11.01
N ILE A 30 21.82 -11.36 11.28
CA ILE A 30 22.69 -12.43 11.80
C ILE A 30 22.84 -13.51 10.75
N ASN A 31 24.03 -13.62 10.17
CA ASN A 31 24.41 -14.67 9.25
C ASN A 31 25.18 -15.78 9.99
N ILE A 32 24.54 -16.91 10.23
CA ILE A 32 25.19 -18.09 10.85
C ILE A 32 25.02 -19.32 9.94
N PHE A 33 26.12 -19.89 9.44
CA PHE A 33 26.16 -21.17 8.69
C PHE A 33 25.10 -21.29 7.57
N ASN A 34 24.94 -20.29 6.67
CA ASN A 34 23.94 -20.24 5.61
C ASN A 34 22.48 -20.00 6.06
N PHE A 35 22.21 -19.71 7.31
CA PHE A 35 20.93 -19.22 7.77
C PHE A 35 21.02 -17.71 7.96
N ASN A 36 20.22 -16.96 7.18
CA ASN A 36 20.07 -15.53 7.35
C ASN A 36 18.86 -15.27 8.26
N PHE A 37 19.13 -14.70 9.43
CA PHE A 37 18.09 -14.14 10.30
C PHE A 37 18.22 -12.63 10.23
N SER A 38 17.31 -11.99 9.51
CA SER A 38 17.21 -10.52 9.43
C SER A 38 15.88 -10.06 9.99
N ARG A 39 15.91 -8.93 10.68
CA ARG A 39 14.72 -8.20 11.15
C ARG A 39 14.88 -6.74 10.73
N GLY A 40 13.86 -6.20 10.02
CA GLY A 40 13.82 -4.82 9.52
C GLY A 40 13.20 -3.83 10.50
N ASP A 41 13.36 -2.53 10.23
CA ASP A 41 12.76 -1.44 11.00
C ASP A 41 11.23 -1.38 10.86
N ASP A 42 10.67 -1.98 9.79
CA ASP A 42 9.24 -1.97 9.49
C ASP A 42 8.45 -3.04 10.28
N ASP A 43 9.15 -3.93 10.98
CA ASP A 43 8.50 -4.93 11.82
C ASP A 43 8.02 -4.29 13.12
N GLY A 44 6.74 -4.48 13.45
CA GLY A 44 6.13 -4.01 14.68
C GLY A 44 6.79 -4.58 15.95
N PRO A 45 6.26 -4.31 17.16
CA PRO A 45 6.79 -4.82 18.41
C PRO A 45 6.96 -6.33 18.36
N LEU A 46 8.15 -6.82 18.72
CA LEU A 46 8.53 -8.23 18.70
C LEU A 46 8.62 -8.85 17.29
N GLY A 47 8.67 -8.04 16.21
CA GLY A 47 8.67 -8.55 14.84
C GLY A 47 7.31 -9.14 14.42
N LEU A 48 6.24 -8.68 15.05
CA LEU A 48 4.88 -9.08 14.70
C LEU A 48 4.22 -7.94 13.94
N THR A 49 3.68 -8.23 12.78
CA THR A 49 2.76 -7.32 12.09
C THR A 49 1.42 -7.35 12.83
N LEU A 50 0.93 -6.16 13.15
CA LEU A 50 -0.29 -6.00 13.92
C LEU A 50 -1.46 -5.84 12.94
N GLY A 51 -2.51 -6.65 13.10
CA GLY A 51 -3.74 -6.49 12.33
C GLY A 51 -4.51 -5.21 12.70
N LEU A 52 -5.59 -4.95 11.96
CA LEU A 52 -6.45 -3.76 12.08
C LEU A 52 -6.87 -3.44 13.52
N ASP A 53 -7.21 -4.47 14.31
CA ASP A 53 -7.68 -4.30 15.71
C ASP A 53 -6.63 -3.73 16.66
N LEU A 54 -5.34 -3.93 16.36
CA LEU A 54 -4.22 -3.53 17.21
C LEU A 54 -3.48 -2.31 16.67
N GLN A 55 -3.39 -2.16 15.35
CA GLN A 55 -2.69 -1.06 14.72
C GLN A 55 -3.63 0.10 14.39
N GLY A 56 -4.94 -0.15 14.36
CA GLY A 56 -5.92 0.77 13.78
C GLY A 56 -5.86 0.75 12.26
N GLY A 57 -6.68 1.58 11.64
CA GLY A 57 -6.75 1.69 10.19
C GLY A 57 -8.18 1.69 9.68
N VAL A 58 -8.39 1.33 8.42
CA VAL A 58 -9.67 1.39 7.78
C VAL A 58 -10.14 0.03 7.28
N GLN A 59 -11.45 -0.23 7.45
CA GLN A 59 -12.14 -1.35 6.83
C GLN A 59 -13.17 -0.81 5.83
N LEU A 60 -13.09 -1.28 4.59
CA LEU A 60 -13.99 -0.91 3.51
C LEU A 60 -14.66 -2.17 2.94
N ILE A 61 -15.93 -2.04 2.60
CA ILE A 61 -16.62 -3.06 1.80
C ILE A 61 -17.06 -2.40 0.51
N TYR A 62 -16.60 -2.95 -0.59
CA TYR A 62 -17.01 -2.54 -1.93
C TYR A 62 -17.98 -3.56 -2.52
N GLU A 63 -18.90 -3.09 -3.33
CA GLU A 63 -19.84 -3.89 -4.10
C GLU A 63 -19.71 -3.54 -5.59
N ALA A 64 -19.76 -4.54 -6.46
CA ALA A 64 -19.79 -4.32 -7.89
C ALA A 64 -21.08 -3.60 -8.30
N THR A 65 -20.96 -2.54 -9.10
CA THR A 65 -22.11 -1.75 -9.56
C THR A 65 -22.87 -2.40 -10.70
N GLU A 66 -22.25 -3.34 -11.40
CA GLU A 66 -22.85 -4.06 -12.52
C GLU A 66 -23.57 -5.33 -12.02
N PRO A 67 -24.80 -5.60 -12.49
CA PRO A 67 -25.53 -6.82 -12.13
C PRO A 67 -24.93 -8.04 -12.86
N GLY A 68 -24.87 -9.17 -12.17
CA GLY A 68 -24.47 -10.45 -12.79
C GLY A 68 -22.97 -10.63 -12.96
N VAL A 69 -22.18 -9.95 -12.14
CA VAL A 69 -20.72 -10.11 -12.09
C VAL A 69 -20.36 -11.55 -11.76
N THR A 70 -19.43 -12.11 -12.51
CA THR A 70 -18.97 -13.48 -12.32
C THR A 70 -17.89 -13.57 -11.21
N PRO A 71 -17.72 -14.72 -10.55
CA PRO A 71 -16.66 -14.92 -9.57
C PRO A 71 -15.26 -14.63 -10.13
N SER A 72 -15.01 -14.91 -11.42
CA SER A 72 -13.74 -14.62 -12.07
C SER A 72 -13.48 -13.12 -12.21
N GLN A 73 -14.51 -12.32 -12.48
CA GLN A 73 -14.37 -10.87 -12.54
C GLN A 73 -14.06 -10.31 -11.15
N MET A 74 -14.76 -10.78 -10.10
CA MET A 74 -14.49 -10.36 -8.73
C MET A 74 -13.10 -10.80 -8.25
N GLN A 75 -12.60 -11.97 -8.69
CA GLN A 75 -11.22 -12.36 -8.44
C GLN A 75 -10.24 -11.39 -9.09
N GLY A 76 -10.50 -10.97 -10.34
CA GLY A 76 -9.69 -9.95 -11.01
C GLY A 76 -9.68 -8.60 -10.28
N VAL A 77 -10.83 -8.20 -9.71
CA VAL A 77 -10.91 -7.00 -8.84
C VAL A 77 -10.05 -7.18 -7.59
N GLN A 78 -10.17 -8.32 -6.90
CA GLN A 78 -9.37 -8.62 -5.72
C GLN A 78 -7.87 -8.56 -6.02
N ASP A 79 -7.42 -9.23 -7.09
CA ASP A 79 -6.00 -9.27 -7.48
C ASP A 79 -5.45 -7.87 -7.81
N LYS A 80 -6.24 -7.02 -8.44
CA LYS A 80 -5.83 -5.62 -8.75
C LYS A 80 -5.78 -4.74 -7.50
N ILE A 81 -6.76 -4.88 -6.60
CA ILE A 81 -6.76 -4.17 -5.32
C ILE A 81 -5.54 -4.57 -4.49
N GLU A 82 -5.21 -5.86 -4.45
CA GLU A 82 -4.03 -6.35 -3.73
C GLU A 82 -2.74 -5.74 -4.28
N ARG A 83 -2.56 -5.71 -5.61
CA ARG A 83 -1.39 -5.06 -6.22
C ARG A 83 -1.32 -3.57 -5.91
N ARG A 84 -2.44 -2.83 -6.04
CA ARG A 84 -2.50 -1.39 -5.71
C ARG A 84 -2.14 -1.13 -4.25
N THR A 85 -2.68 -1.93 -3.34
CA THR A 85 -2.45 -1.80 -1.90
C THR A 85 -1.00 -2.10 -1.53
N ASN A 86 -0.42 -3.15 -2.13
CA ASN A 86 0.99 -3.49 -1.96
C ASN A 86 1.93 -2.40 -2.52
N ALA A 87 1.63 -1.86 -3.71
CA ALA A 87 2.38 -0.76 -4.31
C ALA A 87 2.28 0.54 -3.50
N PHE A 88 1.16 0.74 -2.82
CA PHE A 88 0.96 1.85 -1.88
C PHE A 88 1.76 1.69 -0.60
N GLY A 89 2.20 0.47 -0.27
CA GLY A 89 3.05 0.19 0.87
C GLY A 89 2.28 -0.13 2.15
N VAL A 90 1.01 -0.53 2.05
CA VAL A 90 0.27 -1.05 3.20
C VAL A 90 0.81 -2.44 3.54
N THR A 91 1.20 -2.62 4.79
CA THR A 91 1.68 -3.90 5.30
C THR A 91 0.51 -4.81 5.65
N GLU A 92 0.51 -6.03 5.12
CA GLU A 92 -0.48 -7.08 5.40
C GLU A 92 -1.95 -6.67 5.25
N PRO A 93 -2.36 -6.14 4.08
CA PRO A 93 -3.76 -5.87 3.83
C PRO A 93 -4.56 -7.17 3.81
N VAL A 94 -5.77 -7.15 4.37
CA VAL A 94 -6.70 -8.28 4.26
C VAL A 94 -7.70 -7.96 3.18
N ILE A 95 -7.70 -8.74 2.09
CA ILE A 95 -8.59 -8.56 0.95
C ILE A 95 -9.33 -9.88 0.71
N GLN A 96 -10.65 -9.88 0.93
CA GLN A 96 -11.47 -11.09 0.88
C GLN A 96 -12.76 -10.85 0.11
N LEU A 97 -13.14 -11.80 -0.73
CA LEU A 97 -14.45 -11.79 -1.37
C LEU A 97 -15.55 -12.11 -0.35
N LEU A 98 -16.62 -11.32 -0.36
CA LEU A 98 -17.81 -11.49 0.45
C LEU A 98 -19.02 -11.82 -0.46
N GLY A 99 -19.45 -13.07 -0.47
CA GLY A 99 -20.52 -13.51 -1.38
C GLY A 99 -20.07 -13.47 -2.84
N GLU A 100 -20.98 -13.04 -3.73
CA GLU A 100 -20.75 -13.13 -5.18
C GLU A 100 -20.25 -11.81 -5.79
N ASN A 101 -20.52 -10.66 -5.16
CA ASN A 101 -20.33 -9.34 -5.76
C ASN A 101 -19.67 -8.30 -4.83
N ARG A 102 -19.16 -8.72 -3.67
CA ARG A 102 -18.52 -7.81 -2.70
C ARG A 102 -17.09 -8.21 -2.39
N VAL A 103 -16.31 -7.22 -2.00
CA VAL A 103 -14.95 -7.41 -1.47
C VAL A 103 -14.78 -6.64 -0.18
N LEU A 104 -14.29 -7.31 0.86
CA LEU A 104 -13.84 -6.73 2.12
C LEU A 104 -12.37 -6.38 1.99
N ILE A 105 -12.01 -5.18 2.40
CA ILE A 105 -10.65 -4.67 2.39
C ILE A 105 -10.36 -4.09 3.76
N GLN A 106 -9.32 -4.61 4.40
CA GLN A 106 -8.80 -4.07 5.66
C GLN A 106 -7.38 -3.57 5.43
N LEU A 107 -7.15 -2.32 5.78
CA LEU A 107 -5.88 -1.62 5.58
C LEU A 107 -5.34 -1.16 6.95
N PRO A 108 -4.52 -2.00 7.62
CA PRO A 108 -3.91 -1.61 8.88
C PRO A 108 -2.95 -0.43 8.70
N GLY A 109 -2.93 0.49 9.67
CA GLY A 109 -2.02 1.64 9.68
C GLY A 109 -2.35 2.76 8.69
N VAL A 110 -3.44 2.66 7.93
CA VAL A 110 -3.89 3.73 7.03
C VAL A 110 -4.78 4.68 7.81
N GLU A 111 -4.37 5.95 7.91
CA GLU A 111 -5.10 7.01 8.62
C GLU A 111 -6.02 7.79 7.69
N ASP A 112 -5.63 8.00 6.42
CA ASP A 112 -6.42 8.73 5.43
C ASP A 112 -7.36 7.79 4.65
N VAL A 113 -8.60 7.75 5.12
CA VAL A 113 -9.68 6.94 4.52
C VAL A 113 -10.01 7.40 3.10
N GLU A 114 -9.98 8.71 2.84
CA GLU A 114 -10.30 9.27 1.53
C GLU A 114 -9.23 8.91 0.50
N GLU A 115 -7.97 8.90 0.90
CA GLU A 115 -6.88 8.44 0.03
C GLU A 115 -6.99 6.94 -0.27
N ALA A 116 -7.29 6.12 0.74
CA ALA A 116 -7.54 4.69 0.56
C ALA A 116 -8.71 4.43 -0.41
N LYS A 117 -9.81 5.18 -0.28
CA LYS A 117 -10.96 5.08 -1.20
C LYS A 117 -10.59 5.48 -2.63
N ARG A 118 -9.82 6.57 -2.81
CA ARG A 118 -9.33 6.97 -4.14
C ARG A 118 -8.43 5.90 -4.77
N LEU A 119 -7.52 5.33 -3.99
CA LEU A 119 -6.62 4.29 -4.47
C LEU A 119 -7.36 3.04 -4.96
N ILE A 120 -8.33 2.59 -4.18
CA ILE A 120 -9.03 1.32 -4.39
C ILE A 120 -10.21 1.47 -5.33
N GLY A 121 -11.07 2.48 -5.08
CA GLY A 121 -12.36 2.62 -5.75
C GLY A 121 -12.27 3.21 -7.16
N SER A 122 -11.20 3.91 -7.49
CA SER A 122 -10.97 4.43 -8.82
C SER A 122 -10.79 3.29 -9.83
N THR A 123 -11.47 3.36 -10.98
CA THR A 123 -11.26 2.37 -12.03
C THR A 123 -9.89 2.53 -12.68
N GLY A 124 -9.29 3.72 -12.61
CA GLY A 124 -8.01 4.03 -13.24
C GLY A 124 -8.09 4.06 -14.77
N LYS A 125 -9.27 4.38 -15.30
CA LYS A 125 -9.50 4.49 -16.75
C LYS A 125 -8.87 5.77 -17.27
N LEU A 126 -7.69 5.67 -17.87
CA LEU A 126 -7.00 6.78 -18.54
C LEU A 126 -7.48 6.93 -19.97
N GLU A 127 -7.87 8.13 -20.34
CA GLU A 127 -8.26 8.50 -21.70
C GLU A 127 -7.62 9.81 -22.14
N PHE A 128 -7.10 9.84 -23.34
CA PHE A 128 -6.62 11.06 -24.00
C PHE A 128 -7.61 11.48 -25.07
N LYS A 129 -8.04 12.73 -25.02
CA LYS A 129 -8.93 13.32 -26.02
C LYS A 129 -8.28 14.56 -26.62
N GLU A 130 -8.50 14.75 -27.92
CA GLU A 130 -8.17 16.01 -28.56
C GLU A 130 -9.25 17.02 -28.27
N ARG A 131 -8.89 18.07 -27.56
CA ARG A 131 -9.79 19.15 -27.19
C ARG A 131 -9.67 20.28 -28.20
N LEU A 132 -10.66 20.38 -29.06
CA LEU A 132 -10.75 21.45 -30.05
C LEU A 132 -11.26 22.74 -29.38
N CYS A 133 -10.48 23.81 -29.51
CA CYS A 133 -10.78 25.12 -28.92
C CYS A 133 -11.28 26.13 -29.97
N GLY A 134 -11.44 25.72 -31.24
CA GLY A 134 -11.96 26.57 -32.31
C GLY A 134 -11.15 27.86 -32.55
N GLY A 135 -9.87 27.86 -32.19
CA GLY A 135 -9.01 29.05 -32.28
C GLY A 135 -9.11 29.97 -31.03
N ASP A 136 -9.97 29.68 -30.06
CA ASP A 136 -10.06 30.41 -28.81
C ASP A 136 -8.90 30.08 -27.87
N PRO A 137 -8.02 31.04 -27.50
CA PRO A 137 -6.92 30.80 -26.55
C PRO A 137 -7.38 30.35 -25.17
N ASN A 138 -8.59 30.76 -24.74
CA ASN A 138 -9.16 30.38 -23.45
C ASN A 138 -9.87 29.04 -23.48
N CYS A 139 -10.20 28.52 -24.68
CA CYS A 139 -10.92 27.28 -24.86
C CYS A 139 -12.27 27.25 -24.12
N SER A 140 -13.07 28.28 -24.31
CA SER A 140 -14.30 28.53 -23.54
C SER A 140 -15.43 27.56 -23.88
N GLU A 141 -15.47 27.08 -25.13
CA GLU A 141 -16.45 26.09 -25.63
C GLU A 141 -15.72 24.91 -26.27
N PRO A 142 -15.11 24.02 -25.48
CA PRO A 142 -14.34 22.91 -26.03
C PRO A 142 -15.23 21.78 -26.58
N SER A 143 -14.71 21.10 -27.61
CA SER A 143 -15.27 19.86 -28.11
C SER A 143 -14.18 18.77 -28.03
N ASP A 144 -14.45 17.68 -27.35
CA ASP A 144 -13.49 16.61 -27.11
C ASP A 144 -13.71 15.48 -28.12
N ILE A 145 -12.62 15.08 -28.81
CA ILE A 145 -12.59 13.95 -29.75
C ILE A 145 -11.74 12.85 -29.12
N ASP A 146 -12.29 11.66 -29.01
CA ASP A 146 -11.57 10.49 -28.52
C ASP A 146 -10.45 10.10 -29.48
N LEU A 147 -9.27 9.88 -28.95
CA LEU A 147 -8.09 9.49 -29.69
C LEU A 147 -7.85 7.97 -29.73
N GLY A 148 -8.63 7.20 -28.98
CA GLY A 148 -8.35 5.79 -28.73
C GLY A 148 -7.04 5.55 -27.94
N LEU A 149 -6.45 6.60 -27.41
CA LEU A 149 -5.24 6.52 -26.57
C LEU A 149 -5.66 6.35 -25.12
N THR A 150 -5.55 5.13 -24.63
CA THR A 150 -5.99 4.71 -23.30
C THR A 150 -4.84 4.19 -22.46
N GLY A 151 -5.10 3.90 -21.20
CA GLY A 151 -4.13 3.29 -20.28
C GLY A 151 -3.59 1.93 -20.76
N GLU A 152 -4.30 1.21 -21.62
CA GLU A 152 -3.84 -0.06 -22.20
C GLU A 152 -2.64 0.11 -23.15
N LEU A 153 -2.42 1.34 -23.64
CA LEU A 153 -1.29 1.69 -24.50
C LEU A 153 -0.09 2.21 -23.70
N LEU A 154 -0.13 2.17 -22.37
CA LEU A 154 1.01 2.45 -21.51
C LEU A 154 1.86 1.19 -21.31
N ASN A 155 3.18 1.38 -21.31
CA ASN A 155 4.13 0.40 -20.79
C ASN A 155 4.39 0.61 -19.31
N ARG A 156 4.41 1.89 -18.86
CA ARG A 156 4.69 2.26 -17.47
C ARG A 156 4.04 3.60 -17.12
N ALA A 157 3.64 3.72 -15.85
CA ALA A 157 3.25 4.96 -15.23
C ALA A 157 3.92 5.07 -13.84
N TYR A 158 4.67 6.14 -13.59
CA TYR A 158 5.36 6.29 -12.32
C TYR A 158 5.44 7.74 -11.85
N ALA A 159 5.42 7.90 -10.53
CA ALA A 159 5.57 9.22 -9.90
C ALA A 159 6.98 9.77 -10.09
N GLY A 160 7.09 11.06 -10.27
CA GLY A 160 8.36 11.75 -10.39
C GLY A 160 8.27 13.22 -10.03
N THR A 161 9.38 13.93 -10.25
CA THR A 161 9.45 15.38 -10.08
C THR A 161 9.88 16.03 -11.38
N HIS A 162 9.26 17.14 -11.72
CA HIS A 162 9.64 17.91 -12.89
C HIS A 162 11.06 18.47 -12.73
N PRO A 163 11.99 18.22 -13.68
CA PRO A 163 13.42 18.48 -13.51
C PRO A 163 13.76 19.96 -13.31
N THR A 164 12.89 20.87 -13.75
CA THR A 164 13.14 22.33 -13.66
C THR A 164 12.36 22.98 -12.54
N THR A 165 11.09 22.60 -12.32
CA THR A 165 10.22 23.25 -11.32
C THR A 165 10.22 22.53 -9.97
N GLY A 166 10.59 21.24 -9.92
CA GLY A 166 10.51 20.40 -8.74
C GLY A 166 9.08 19.95 -8.38
N ASN A 167 8.09 20.30 -9.21
CA ASN A 167 6.70 19.91 -8.97
C ASN A 167 6.51 18.41 -9.15
N PRO A 168 5.56 17.80 -8.41
CA PRO A 168 5.19 16.41 -8.62
C PRO A 168 4.56 16.20 -9.99
N ILE A 169 4.97 15.14 -10.70
CA ILE A 169 4.47 14.76 -12.02
C ILE A 169 4.22 13.26 -12.10
N VAL A 170 3.28 12.86 -12.96
CA VAL A 170 3.13 11.47 -13.39
C VAL A 170 3.84 11.27 -14.71
N ASN A 171 4.86 10.44 -14.75
CA ASN A 171 5.54 10.06 -15.97
C ASN A 171 4.78 8.92 -16.66
N LEU A 172 4.62 9.03 -17.97
CA LEU A 172 3.96 8.04 -18.81
C LEU A 172 4.92 7.57 -19.90
N GLU A 173 5.06 6.28 -20.05
CA GLU A 173 5.80 5.65 -21.13
C GLU A 173 4.82 4.82 -21.96
N PHE A 174 4.65 5.19 -23.22
CA PHE A 174 3.74 4.52 -24.13
C PHE A 174 4.40 3.30 -24.80
N ASN A 175 3.60 2.31 -25.14
CA ASN A 175 4.02 1.26 -26.06
C ASN A 175 4.15 1.82 -27.49
N ALA A 176 4.58 0.99 -28.45
CA ALA A 176 4.83 1.45 -29.81
C ALA A 176 3.59 2.07 -30.50
N GLU A 177 2.41 1.55 -30.24
CA GLU A 177 1.15 2.04 -30.80
C GLU A 177 0.73 3.35 -30.11
N GLY A 178 0.76 3.40 -28.79
CA GLY A 178 0.48 4.61 -28.01
C GLY A 178 1.43 5.75 -28.37
N ALA A 179 2.72 5.47 -28.50
CA ALA A 179 3.73 6.45 -28.94
C ALA A 179 3.41 7.02 -30.32
N ARG A 180 2.97 6.18 -31.26
CA ARG A 180 2.58 6.61 -32.62
C ARG A 180 1.35 7.52 -32.57
N LEU A 181 0.28 7.11 -31.88
CA LEU A 181 -0.95 7.89 -31.74
C LEU A 181 -0.69 9.24 -31.03
N PHE A 182 0.10 9.22 -29.97
CA PHE A 182 0.45 10.43 -29.24
C PHE A 182 1.30 11.39 -30.08
N ALA A 183 2.28 10.87 -30.83
CA ALA A 183 3.09 11.66 -31.75
C ALA A 183 2.25 12.28 -32.88
N GLU A 184 1.33 11.51 -33.46
CA GLU A 184 0.42 11.98 -34.53
C GLU A 184 -0.47 13.11 -34.00
N THR A 185 -1.10 12.92 -32.83
CA THR A 185 -1.96 13.92 -32.25
C THR A 185 -1.20 15.19 -31.86
N THR A 186 -0.07 15.06 -31.15
CA THR A 186 0.72 16.23 -30.76
C THR A 186 1.33 16.97 -31.94
N SER A 187 1.61 16.27 -33.05
CA SER A 187 2.04 16.90 -34.30
C SER A 187 0.92 17.72 -34.96
N ARG A 188 -0.32 17.20 -34.93
CA ARG A 188 -1.48 17.87 -35.55
C ARG A 188 -1.87 19.15 -34.78
N ILE A 189 -1.90 19.09 -33.43
CA ILE A 189 -2.31 20.22 -32.59
C ILE A 189 -1.19 21.19 -32.25
N SER A 190 0.08 20.85 -32.54
CA SER A 190 1.20 21.72 -32.18
C SER A 190 1.12 23.06 -32.93
N GLY A 191 1.25 24.15 -32.19
CA GLY A 191 1.12 25.50 -32.73
C GLY A 191 -0.31 26.00 -32.91
N THR A 192 -1.31 25.21 -32.51
CA THR A 192 -2.72 25.63 -32.42
C THR A 192 -3.11 25.93 -30.98
N ASN A 193 -4.34 26.38 -30.77
CA ASN A 193 -4.90 26.53 -29.41
C ASN A 193 -5.55 25.24 -28.90
N ASP A 194 -5.61 24.20 -29.73
CA ASP A 194 -6.15 22.91 -29.33
C ASP A 194 -5.26 22.22 -28.31
N ARG A 195 -5.85 21.37 -27.49
CA ARG A 195 -5.19 20.80 -26.31
C ARG A 195 -5.30 19.28 -26.29
N THR A 196 -4.40 18.64 -25.58
CA THR A 196 -4.52 17.23 -25.24
C THR A 196 -5.19 17.14 -23.88
N ALA A 197 -6.48 16.84 -23.84
CA ALA A 197 -7.22 16.65 -22.60
C ALA A 197 -7.00 15.24 -22.05
N ILE A 198 -6.62 15.15 -20.79
CA ILE A 198 -6.30 13.91 -20.10
C ILE A 198 -7.37 13.67 -19.05
N PHE A 199 -8.07 12.55 -19.16
CA PHE A 199 -9.13 12.14 -18.26
C PHE A 199 -8.72 10.91 -17.49
N ILE A 200 -9.08 10.85 -16.23
CA ILE A 200 -9.03 9.65 -15.40
C ILE A 200 -10.42 9.47 -14.78
N ASP A 201 -11.05 8.31 -15.03
CA ASP A 201 -12.40 8.00 -14.58
C ASP A 201 -13.44 9.06 -14.98
N ASP A 202 -13.36 9.53 -16.23
CA ASP A 202 -14.19 10.59 -16.81
C ASP A 202 -13.98 12.00 -16.18
N GLU A 203 -13.09 12.15 -15.19
CA GLU A 203 -12.70 13.45 -14.63
C GLU A 203 -11.55 14.05 -15.46
N LEU A 204 -11.71 15.31 -15.86
CA LEU A 204 -10.65 16.05 -16.54
C LEU A 204 -9.55 16.41 -15.54
N ILE A 205 -8.36 15.82 -15.72
CA ILE A 205 -7.20 16.10 -14.86
C ILE A 205 -6.48 17.34 -15.34
N VAL A 206 -6.17 17.41 -16.64
CA VAL A 206 -5.47 18.55 -17.25
C VAL A 206 -5.68 18.54 -18.76
N ALA A 207 -5.59 19.72 -19.38
CA ALA A 207 -5.63 19.87 -20.84
C ALA A 207 -4.50 20.79 -21.31
N PRO A 208 -3.26 20.28 -21.40
CA PRO A 208 -2.10 21.08 -21.85
C PRO A 208 -2.13 21.34 -23.34
N VAL A 209 -1.51 22.48 -23.74
CA VAL A 209 -1.22 22.79 -25.13
C VAL A 209 0.07 22.09 -25.56
N ALA A 210 0.05 21.43 -26.68
CA ALA A 210 1.27 20.88 -27.29
C ALA A 210 2.06 21.97 -27.98
N ARG A 211 3.18 22.41 -27.41
CA ARG A 211 4.06 23.43 -28.03
C ARG A 211 4.82 22.89 -29.23
N GLN A 212 5.08 21.61 -29.25
CA GLN A 212 5.77 20.88 -30.33
C GLN A 212 5.32 19.42 -30.33
N ALA A 213 5.54 18.74 -31.42
CA ALA A 213 5.29 17.32 -31.55
C ALA A 213 6.15 16.52 -30.54
N ILE A 214 5.55 15.56 -29.87
CA ILE A 214 6.23 14.68 -28.90
C ILE A 214 6.42 13.32 -29.56
N LEU A 215 7.63 13.07 -30.03
CA LEU A 215 7.96 11.86 -30.82
C LEU A 215 8.62 10.76 -29.97
N GLY A 216 8.98 11.06 -28.72
CA GLY A 216 9.80 10.18 -27.88
C GLY A 216 9.06 9.03 -27.20
N GLY A 217 7.75 8.89 -27.36
CA GLY A 217 6.96 7.85 -26.71
C GLY A 217 6.85 7.99 -25.21
N SER A 218 7.23 9.13 -24.65
CA SER A 218 7.11 9.45 -23.23
C SER A 218 6.51 10.83 -23.04
N ALA A 219 5.68 10.97 -22.03
CA ALA A 219 5.07 12.23 -21.63
C ALA A 219 5.03 12.31 -20.09
N PHE A 220 4.75 13.49 -19.58
CA PHE A 220 4.41 13.65 -18.18
C PHE A 220 3.14 14.49 -18.03
N ILE A 221 2.40 14.19 -16.98
CA ILE A 221 1.22 14.95 -16.57
C ILE A 221 1.63 15.83 -15.39
N GLU A 222 1.39 17.11 -15.50
CA GLU A 222 1.55 18.10 -14.43
C GLU A 222 0.22 18.83 -14.26
N GLY A 223 -0.26 18.95 -13.03
CA GLY A 223 -1.50 19.64 -12.70
C GLY A 223 -1.32 20.64 -11.55
N PRO A 224 -2.17 21.66 -11.46
CA PRO A 224 -2.05 22.70 -10.42
C PRO A 224 -2.25 22.15 -9.01
N ASP A 225 -3.03 21.09 -8.87
CA ASP A 225 -3.41 20.48 -7.59
C ASP A 225 -2.64 19.17 -7.31
N PHE A 226 -1.53 18.93 -8.03
CA PHE A 226 -0.74 17.73 -7.84
C PHE A 226 0.13 17.85 -6.58
N THR A 227 -0.20 17.03 -5.58
CA THR A 227 0.66 16.71 -4.44
C THR A 227 1.47 15.44 -4.74
N PHE A 228 2.54 15.19 -3.98
CA PHE A 228 3.30 13.94 -4.11
C PHE A 228 2.43 12.70 -3.86
N GLU A 229 1.50 12.78 -2.90
CA GLU A 229 0.55 11.70 -2.60
C GLU A 229 -0.40 11.46 -3.77
N ARG A 230 -1.04 12.51 -4.30
CA ARG A 230 -1.95 12.39 -5.45
C ARG A 230 -1.25 11.81 -6.68
N VAL A 231 -0.03 12.27 -6.98
CA VAL A 231 0.76 11.76 -8.10
C VAL A 231 1.13 10.28 -7.90
N ARG A 232 1.49 9.89 -6.67
CA ARG A 232 1.77 8.50 -6.31
C ARG A 232 0.54 7.63 -6.52
N THR A 233 -0.61 8.03 -5.99
CA THR A 233 -1.88 7.30 -6.12
C THR A 233 -2.28 7.12 -7.59
N ILE A 234 -2.26 8.20 -8.39
CA ILE A 234 -2.54 8.14 -9.83
C ILE A 234 -1.56 7.19 -10.54
N SER A 235 -0.27 7.27 -10.22
CA SER A 235 0.74 6.42 -10.85
C SER A 235 0.49 4.93 -10.56
N ILE A 236 0.14 4.57 -9.33
CA ILE A 236 -0.19 3.20 -8.94
C ILE A 236 -1.44 2.72 -9.69
N GLN A 237 -2.48 3.54 -9.76
CA GLN A 237 -3.72 3.20 -10.46
C GLN A 237 -3.48 2.92 -11.96
N LEU A 238 -2.64 3.72 -12.59
CA LEU A 238 -2.30 3.57 -14.01
C LEU A 238 -1.34 2.40 -14.25
N GLU A 239 -0.34 2.19 -13.40
CA GLU A 239 0.63 1.09 -13.52
C GLU A 239 -0.02 -0.28 -13.32
N GLU A 240 -0.88 -0.41 -12.28
CA GLU A 240 -1.59 -1.65 -11.98
C GLU A 240 -2.82 -1.89 -12.88
N GLY A 241 -3.15 -0.90 -13.69
CA GLY A 241 -4.17 -0.97 -14.72
C GLY A 241 -5.60 -0.78 -14.23
N ARG A 242 -6.50 -0.68 -15.20
CA ARG A 242 -7.92 -0.42 -15.02
C ARG A 242 -8.63 -1.57 -14.29
N LEU A 243 -9.54 -1.24 -13.36
CA LEU A 243 -10.53 -2.19 -12.87
C LEU A 243 -11.57 -2.46 -13.96
N ASP A 244 -11.68 -3.70 -14.41
CA ASP A 244 -12.62 -4.08 -15.47
C ASP A 244 -14.07 -4.09 -14.97
N THR A 245 -14.26 -4.26 -13.66
CA THR A 245 -15.56 -4.23 -12.98
C THR A 245 -15.58 -3.02 -12.06
N PRO A 246 -16.43 -2.02 -12.30
CA PRO A 246 -16.56 -0.88 -11.41
C PRO A 246 -17.15 -1.30 -10.06
N ILE A 247 -16.62 -0.71 -8.99
CA ILE A 247 -17.02 -1.01 -7.61
C ILE A 247 -17.34 0.27 -6.87
N GLU A 248 -18.26 0.21 -5.91
CA GLU A 248 -18.60 1.33 -5.03
C GLU A 248 -18.54 0.93 -3.56
N VAL A 249 -18.24 1.91 -2.68
CA VAL A 249 -18.19 1.70 -1.23
C VAL A 249 -19.61 1.55 -0.70
N VAL A 250 -19.92 0.39 -0.10
CA VAL A 250 -21.21 0.15 0.58
C VAL A 250 -21.09 0.17 2.10
N SER A 251 -19.87 0.03 2.63
CA SER A 251 -19.63 0.14 4.07
C SER A 251 -18.22 0.65 4.32
N GLU A 252 -18.10 1.53 5.30
CA GLU A 252 -16.85 2.13 5.76
C GLU A 252 -16.81 2.09 7.28
N GLN A 253 -15.69 1.63 7.83
CA GLN A 253 -15.45 1.62 9.26
C GLN A 253 -14.00 2.02 9.52
N ASN A 254 -13.82 3.09 10.30
CA ASN A 254 -12.51 3.50 10.81
C ASN A 254 -12.28 2.87 12.17
N VAL A 255 -11.13 2.25 12.36
CA VAL A 255 -10.73 1.60 13.62
C VAL A 255 -9.57 2.40 14.22
N ASP A 256 -9.82 3.03 15.36
CA ASP A 256 -8.80 3.82 16.05
C ASP A 256 -7.70 2.94 16.66
N ALA A 257 -6.44 3.28 16.44
CA ALA A 257 -5.27 2.61 17.01
C ALA A 257 -5.22 2.60 18.56
N THR A 258 -5.93 3.54 19.22
CA THR A 258 -5.89 3.72 20.66
C THR A 258 -6.32 2.49 21.46
N LEU A 259 -7.28 1.73 20.97
CA LEU A 259 -7.75 0.49 21.60
C LEU A 259 -6.72 -0.64 21.49
N GLY A 260 -5.99 -0.68 20.38
CA GLY A 260 -4.95 -1.69 20.14
C GLY A 260 -3.72 -1.49 21.03
N GLU A 261 -3.21 -0.28 21.14
CA GLU A 261 -2.03 0.05 21.93
C GLU A 261 -2.26 -0.25 23.43
N GLU A 262 -3.43 0.13 23.96
CA GLU A 262 -3.77 -0.16 25.36
C GLU A 262 -3.90 -1.66 25.62
N SER A 263 -4.52 -2.42 24.72
CA SER A 263 -4.68 -3.88 24.83
C SER A 263 -3.35 -4.60 24.72
N LEU A 264 -2.48 -4.17 23.81
CA LEU A 264 -1.13 -4.72 23.65
C LEU A 264 -0.29 -4.50 24.90
N ASN A 265 -0.27 -3.27 25.44
CA ASN A 265 0.48 -2.94 26.65
C ASN A 265 -0.02 -3.73 27.87
N ARG A 266 -1.33 -3.87 28.04
CA ARG A 266 -1.91 -4.68 29.11
C ARG A 266 -1.53 -6.16 28.98
N SER A 267 -1.55 -6.70 27.76
CA SER A 267 -1.18 -8.09 27.49
C SER A 267 0.31 -8.34 27.71
N LEU A 268 1.17 -7.42 27.32
CA LEU A 268 2.62 -7.50 27.56
C LEU A 268 2.93 -7.47 29.06
N VAL A 269 2.32 -6.53 29.81
CA VAL A 269 2.49 -6.45 31.26
C VAL A 269 2.00 -7.72 31.97
N ALA A 270 0.82 -8.23 31.55
CA ALA A 270 0.29 -9.48 32.09
C ALA A 270 1.21 -10.67 31.81
N GLY A 271 1.75 -10.74 30.57
CA GLY A 271 2.70 -11.76 30.15
C GLY A 271 4.01 -11.72 30.95
N ILE A 272 4.57 -10.52 31.16
CA ILE A 272 5.80 -10.35 31.97
C ILE A 272 5.56 -10.75 33.42
N ILE A 273 4.42 -10.34 34.01
CA ILE A 273 4.06 -10.73 35.39
C ILE A 273 3.88 -12.25 35.52
N GLY A 274 3.14 -12.86 34.54
CA GLY A 274 2.92 -14.30 34.51
C GLY A 274 4.23 -15.09 34.39
N PHE A 275 5.10 -14.64 33.45
CA PHE A 275 6.42 -15.24 33.33
C PHE A 275 7.28 -15.10 34.59
N GLY A 276 7.28 -13.92 35.21
CA GLY A 276 7.96 -13.67 36.48
C GLY A 276 7.50 -14.59 37.60
N LEU A 277 6.19 -14.83 37.69
CA LEU A 277 5.60 -15.77 38.67
C LEU A 277 6.04 -17.22 38.42
N VAL A 278 6.08 -17.64 37.14
CA VAL A 278 6.59 -18.98 36.78
C VAL A 278 8.06 -19.14 37.16
N VAL A 279 8.88 -18.14 36.86
CA VAL A 279 10.30 -18.14 37.22
C VAL A 279 10.47 -18.18 38.77
N LEU A 280 9.69 -17.36 39.49
CA LEU A 280 9.71 -17.35 40.97
C LEU A 280 9.29 -18.70 41.54
N PHE A 281 8.22 -19.29 41.00
CA PHE A 281 7.76 -20.62 41.44
C PHE A 281 8.84 -21.68 41.19
N MET A 282 9.47 -21.66 39.99
CA MET A 282 10.56 -22.58 39.69
C MET A 282 11.77 -22.40 40.62
N LEU A 283 12.14 -21.17 40.96
CA LEU A 283 13.20 -20.87 41.90
C LEU A 283 12.88 -21.39 43.30
N LEU A 284 11.64 -21.26 43.78
CA LEU A 284 11.19 -21.76 45.05
C LEU A 284 11.10 -23.27 45.08
N TYR A 285 10.65 -23.89 44.00
CA TYR A 285 10.52 -25.35 43.88
C TYR A 285 11.88 -26.05 43.74
N ILE A 286 12.83 -25.48 42.98
CA ILE A 286 14.17 -26.02 42.77
C ILE A 286 15.12 -25.66 43.91
N ARG A 287 14.67 -24.95 44.95
CA ARG A 287 15.50 -24.52 46.09
C ARG A 287 16.28 -25.71 46.65
N PRO A 288 17.63 -25.63 46.76
CA PRO A 288 18.49 -26.74 47.18
C PRO A 288 18.34 -27.07 48.70
N GLY A 289 17.16 -26.87 49.23
CA GLY A 289 16.85 -27.16 50.66
C GLY A 289 16.22 -28.52 50.93
N SER A 290 15.79 -29.24 49.87
CA SER A 290 15.23 -30.59 50.05
C SER A 290 16.30 -31.68 50.32
N ALA A 291 17.58 -31.37 50.15
CA ALA A 291 18.67 -32.28 50.51
C ALA A 291 18.93 -32.37 52.03
N ALA A 292 18.36 -31.46 52.82
CA ALA A 292 18.50 -31.50 54.28
C ALA A 292 17.42 -32.38 55.00
N PHE A 293 16.35 -32.76 54.29
CA PHE A 293 15.30 -33.66 54.81
C PHE A 293 15.49 -35.15 54.45
N ALA A 294 16.50 -35.49 53.68
CA ALA A 294 16.82 -36.88 53.30
C ALA A 294 17.99 -37.48 54.11
N ALA A 295 18.43 -36.78 55.14
CA ALA A 295 19.57 -37.21 56.00
C ALA A 295 19.22 -37.22 57.50
N ILE A 296 17.93 -37.45 57.83
CA ILE A 296 17.50 -37.82 59.22
C ILE A 296 16.78 -39.15 59.14
#